data_fb54bacafce871f83b4aeb739c02ed59
#
_entry.id   fb54bacafce871f83b4aeb739c02ed59
#
_cell.length_a   1.000
_cell.length_b   1.000
_cell.length_c   1.000
_cell.angle_alpha   90.00
_cell.angle_beta   90.00
_cell.angle_gamma   90.00
#
_symmetry.space_group_name_H-M   'P 1'
#
loop_
_entity.id
_entity.type
_entity.pdbx_description
1 polymer ?
#
loop_
_entity_poly.entity_id
_entity_poly.type
_entity_poly.pdbx_seq_one_letter_code
_entity_poly.pdbx_strand_id
1 'polypeptide(L)'
;MRYGLPYKGSKNGIADWVCDNLPNAENFYDLFCGGCAITHCAMVRGKYKTYTINDVADTQELFYNAIMGKYQNETRWISREDFFKLKDKDAYIRYLWSFGNNGKDYLYSREVEPYKKALHYARVFNDFSEFDKMGIDLKSATSKNIIQHEKEIKEKYIEWYYKEVLKIDIETETLRRNLLGDIKRNREVLRNYLLDGLKKANKRPCEVDKYLGTNGMARHYFGKSQWIFPTREVYKKLQDFLVLPTPFDEIYGLQELLERLQSLQSLQSLQSLQSLQS
;
A
#
# COMPACT_ATOMS: atom_id res chain seq x y z
N MET A 1 0.24 21.84 14.01
CA MET A 1 0.86 22.21 12.71
C MET A 1 1.73 21.06 12.22
N ARG A 2 1.97 20.90 10.92
CA ARG A 2 2.96 19.94 10.42
C ARG A 2 4.23 20.70 10.03
N TYR A 3 5.35 20.26 10.56
CA TYR A 3 6.66 20.87 10.32
C TYR A 3 7.52 20.01 9.39
N GLY A 4 8.40 20.65 8.63
CA GLY A 4 9.36 19.99 7.75
C GLY A 4 8.75 19.32 6.55
N LEU A 5 9.55 18.48 5.90
CA LEU A 5 9.16 17.67 4.76
C LEU A 5 8.44 16.39 5.22
N PRO A 6 7.54 15.82 4.39
CA PRO A 6 7.10 14.46 4.57
C PRO A 6 8.30 13.52 4.35
N TYR A 7 8.79 12.92 5.44
CA TYR A 7 10.03 12.13 5.46
C TYR A 7 9.89 10.94 6.40
N LYS A 8 10.40 9.78 6.00
CA LYS A 8 10.37 8.58 6.84
C LYS A 8 11.21 8.79 8.10
N GLY A 9 10.60 8.70 9.27
CA GLY A 9 11.26 8.97 10.54
C GLY A 9 11.26 10.46 10.95
N SER A 10 10.43 11.30 10.30
CA SER A 10 10.25 12.70 10.68
C SER A 10 9.94 12.86 12.17
N LYS A 11 10.58 13.84 12.79
CA LYS A 11 10.39 14.21 14.20
C LYS A 11 9.25 15.19 14.44
N ASN A 12 8.32 15.30 13.47
CA ASN A 12 7.19 16.22 13.53
C ASN A 12 6.35 16.06 14.82
N GLY A 13 6.12 14.82 15.26
CA GLY A 13 5.33 14.55 16.47
C GLY A 13 5.93 15.03 17.77
N ILE A 14 7.23 15.32 17.81
CA ILE A 14 7.94 15.82 18.99
C ILE A 14 8.59 17.19 18.76
N ALA A 15 8.37 17.83 17.62
CA ALA A 15 9.05 19.06 17.25
C ALA A 15 8.76 20.20 18.22
N ASP A 16 7.52 20.34 18.66
CA ASP A 16 7.13 21.35 19.65
C ASP A 16 7.87 21.14 20.98
N TRP A 17 7.85 19.91 21.50
CA TRP A 17 8.54 19.57 22.74
C TRP A 17 10.05 19.82 22.66
N VAL A 18 10.69 19.44 21.56
CA VAL A 18 12.11 19.71 21.35
C VAL A 18 12.38 21.20 21.37
N CYS A 19 11.62 22.00 20.62
CA CYS A 19 11.79 23.45 20.55
C CYS A 19 11.55 24.14 21.89
N ASP A 20 10.66 23.61 22.75
CA ASP A 20 10.44 24.15 24.10
C ASP A 20 11.65 23.93 25.02
N ASN A 21 12.39 22.84 24.81
CA ASN A 21 13.55 22.47 25.63
C ASN A 21 14.90 22.94 25.08
N LEU A 22 14.94 23.51 23.88
CA LEU A 22 16.17 24.07 23.33
C LEU A 22 16.53 25.40 24.01
N PRO A 23 17.83 25.67 24.24
CA PRO A 23 18.28 26.91 24.85
C PRO A 23 18.03 28.12 23.95
N ASN A 24 17.99 29.32 24.53
CA ASN A 24 18.05 30.57 23.79
C ASN A 24 19.46 30.81 23.29
N ALA A 25 19.61 31.08 22.00
CA ALA A 25 20.87 31.38 21.33
C ALA A 25 20.63 32.27 20.09
N GLU A 26 21.67 32.76 19.47
CA GLU A 26 21.54 33.49 18.21
C GLU A 26 21.49 32.56 17.02
N ASN A 27 22.26 31.47 17.05
CA ASN A 27 22.45 30.56 15.94
C ASN A 27 21.90 29.19 16.28
N PHE A 28 21.23 28.55 15.30
CA PHE A 28 20.74 27.18 15.39
C PHE A 28 21.43 26.29 14.36
N TYR A 29 21.94 25.16 14.80
CA TYR A 29 22.60 24.16 13.95
C TYR A 29 21.87 22.82 14.08
N ASP A 30 21.27 22.35 13.02
CA ASP A 30 20.63 21.03 12.92
C ASP A 30 21.52 20.12 12.05
N LEU A 31 22.40 19.37 12.68
CA LEU A 31 23.44 18.58 12.01
C LEU A 31 22.91 17.28 11.40
N PHE A 32 21.72 16.85 11.78
CA PHE A 32 21.06 15.65 11.31
C PHE A 32 19.56 15.94 11.08
N CYS A 33 19.30 16.92 10.22
CA CYS A 33 17.98 17.55 10.10
C CYS A 33 16.90 16.61 9.52
N GLY A 34 17.28 15.52 8.83
CA GLY A 34 16.32 14.63 8.17
C GLY A 34 15.35 15.41 7.29
N GLY A 35 14.05 15.35 7.61
CA GLY A 35 13.02 16.15 6.94
C GLY A 35 12.87 17.58 7.49
N CYS A 36 13.82 18.09 8.27
CA CYS A 36 13.86 19.45 8.83
C CYS A 36 12.68 19.81 9.73
N ALA A 37 12.07 18.84 10.44
CA ALA A 37 10.89 19.11 11.24
C ALA A 37 11.22 20.01 12.45
N ILE A 38 12.34 19.79 13.13
CA ILE A 38 12.78 20.60 14.28
C ILE A 38 13.18 22.00 13.81
N THR A 39 13.99 22.09 12.76
CA THR A 39 14.41 23.36 12.16
C THR A 39 13.20 24.19 11.76
N HIS A 40 12.23 23.61 11.05
CA HIS A 40 11.02 24.32 10.62
C HIS A 40 10.19 24.83 11.81
N CYS A 41 10.04 24.01 12.85
CA CYS A 41 9.37 24.42 14.07
C CYS A 41 10.07 25.62 14.72
N ALA A 42 11.40 25.57 14.83
CA ALA A 42 12.20 26.67 15.40
C ALA A 42 12.12 27.95 14.55
N MET A 43 12.10 27.82 13.22
CA MET A 43 11.93 28.95 12.27
C MET A 43 10.54 29.61 12.43
N VAL A 44 9.47 28.82 12.46
CA VAL A 44 8.10 29.34 12.64
C VAL A 44 7.94 30.07 13.98
N ARG A 45 8.66 29.64 15.01
CA ARG A 45 8.66 30.31 16.34
C ARG A 45 9.56 31.52 16.41
N GLY A 46 10.39 31.79 15.38
CA GLY A 46 11.34 32.91 15.38
C GLY A 46 12.38 32.83 16.50
N LYS A 47 12.75 31.60 16.92
CA LYS A 47 13.53 31.37 18.13
C LYS A 47 15.01 31.78 17.98
N TYR A 48 15.54 31.79 16.76
CA TYR A 48 16.94 32.06 16.45
C TYR A 48 17.10 33.07 15.33
N LYS A 49 18.25 33.72 15.22
CA LYS A 49 18.57 34.66 14.15
C LYS A 49 19.02 33.96 12.87
N THR A 50 19.79 32.87 13.01
CA THR A 50 20.26 32.08 11.87
C THR A 50 19.98 30.60 12.06
N TYR A 51 19.86 29.89 10.95
CA TYR A 51 19.57 28.46 10.89
C TYR A 51 20.52 27.79 9.91
N THR A 52 21.30 26.85 10.37
CA THR A 52 22.16 26.00 9.55
C THR A 52 21.69 24.57 9.64
N ILE A 53 21.43 23.96 8.49
CA ILE A 53 20.94 22.58 8.40
C ILE A 53 21.95 21.71 7.66
N ASN A 54 22.10 20.48 8.10
CA ASN A 54 22.90 19.45 7.46
C ASN A 54 22.24 18.09 7.59
N ASP A 55 22.41 17.24 6.58
CA ASP A 55 22.07 15.81 6.62
C ASP A 55 22.90 15.08 5.57
N VAL A 56 23.05 13.78 5.69
CA VAL A 56 23.69 12.93 4.68
C VAL A 56 22.79 12.75 3.46
N ALA A 57 21.48 12.87 3.65
CA ALA A 57 20.50 12.89 2.57
C ALA A 57 20.39 14.29 1.95
N ASP A 58 19.90 14.38 0.73
CA ASP A 58 19.67 15.63 -0.01
C ASP A 58 18.35 16.36 0.38
N THR A 59 17.87 16.07 1.59
CA THR A 59 16.63 16.66 2.13
C THR A 59 16.77 18.12 2.50
N GLN A 60 17.97 18.57 2.87
CA GLN A 60 18.22 19.98 3.20
C GLN A 60 18.01 20.90 2.01
N GLU A 61 18.46 20.51 0.81
CA GLU A 61 18.23 21.28 -0.41
C GLU A 61 16.75 21.27 -0.79
N LEU A 62 16.08 20.10 -0.68
CA LEU A 62 14.65 19.99 -0.92
C LEU A 62 13.85 20.88 0.03
N PHE A 63 14.20 20.88 1.33
CA PHE A 63 13.55 21.75 2.31
C PHE A 63 13.77 23.23 1.99
N TYR A 64 15.00 23.66 1.73
CA TYR A 64 15.30 25.02 1.34
C TYR A 64 14.50 25.46 0.12
N ASN A 65 14.50 24.67 -0.95
CA ASN A 65 13.73 24.94 -2.16
C ASN A 65 12.22 25.03 -1.88
N ALA A 66 11.71 24.21 -0.96
CA ALA A 66 10.29 24.23 -0.59
C ALA A 66 9.90 25.52 0.16
N ILE A 67 10.69 25.97 1.14
CA ILE A 67 10.40 27.22 1.87
C ILE A 67 10.59 28.45 0.99
N MET A 68 11.45 28.38 -0.03
CA MET A 68 11.62 29.44 -1.04
C MET A 68 10.52 29.43 -2.12
N GLY A 69 9.54 28.55 -2.03
CA GLY A 69 8.37 28.50 -2.92
C GLY A 69 8.59 27.81 -4.25
N LYS A 70 9.73 27.13 -4.47
CA LYS A 70 10.05 26.47 -5.76
C LYS A 70 8.95 25.48 -6.22
N TYR A 71 8.24 24.88 -5.29
CA TYR A 71 7.25 23.82 -5.59
C TYR A 71 5.79 24.29 -5.43
N GLN A 72 5.53 25.60 -5.27
CA GLN A 72 4.17 26.13 -5.08
C GLN A 72 3.22 25.82 -6.24
N ASN A 73 3.76 25.82 -7.47
CA ASN A 73 3.00 25.56 -8.69
C ASN A 73 3.38 24.21 -9.33
N GLU A 74 3.86 23.27 -8.54
CA GLU A 74 4.23 21.96 -9.05
C GLU A 74 2.98 21.12 -9.35
N THR A 75 2.79 20.81 -10.63
CA THR A 75 1.60 20.11 -11.13
C THR A 75 1.94 18.85 -11.92
N ARG A 76 3.22 18.51 -12.08
CA ARG A 76 3.64 17.34 -12.87
C ARG A 76 3.10 16.03 -12.29
N TRP A 77 2.62 15.19 -13.16
CA TRP A 77 2.48 13.76 -12.85
C TRP A 77 3.83 13.08 -13.08
N ILE A 78 4.32 12.37 -12.09
CA ILE A 78 5.53 11.54 -12.22
C ILE A 78 5.08 10.09 -12.36
N SER A 79 5.34 9.51 -13.53
CA SER A 79 5.06 8.09 -13.77
C SER A 79 6.01 7.20 -12.99
N ARG A 80 5.65 5.92 -12.84
CA ARG A 80 6.55 4.92 -12.24
C ARG A 80 7.90 4.85 -12.96
N GLU A 81 7.89 4.90 -14.29
CA GLU A 81 9.11 4.88 -15.11
C GLU A 81 9.97 6.11 -14.84
N ASP A 82 9.37 7.30 -14.86
CA ASP A 82 10.08 8.56 -14.56
C ASP A 82 10.61 8.59 -13.13
N PHE A 83 9.86 8.06 -12.17
CA PHE A 83 10.33 7.95 -10.79
C PHE A 83 11.65 7.18 -10.71
N PHE A 84 11.71 5.97 -11.26
CA PHE A 84 12.94 5.16 -11.20
C PHE A 84 14.08 5.75 -12.01
N LYS A 85 13.79 6.51 -13.07
CA LYS A 85 14.79 7.20 -13.90
C LYS A 85 15.37 8.45 -13.24
N LEU A 86 14.55 9.16 -12.45
CA LEU A 86 14.87 10.50 -11.97
C LEU A 86 15.11 10.59 -10.45
N LYS A 87 14.68 9.61 -9.65
CA LYS A 87 14.76 9.65 -8.19
C LYS A 87 16.17 9.89 -7.64
N ASP A 88 17.20 9.47 -8.37
CA ASP A 88 18.59 9.65 -7.92
C ASP A 88 19.18 11.03 -8.35
N LYS A 89 18.41 11.81 -9.10
CA LYS A 89 18.80 13.13 -9.60
C LYS A 89 17.92 14.26 -9.06
N ASP A 90 16.74 13.95 -8.55
CA ASP A 90 15.75 14.92 -8.09
C ASP A 90 15.19 14.50 -6.73
N ALA A 91 15.55 15.21 -5.68
CA ALA A 91 15.11 14.94 -4.31
C ALA A 91 13.58 15.10 -4.15
N TYR A 92 12.95 16.03 -4.89
CA TYR A 92 11.49 16.17 -4.90
C TYR A 92 10.83 14.88 -5.38
N ILE A 93 11.28 14.35 -6.52
CA ILE A 93 10.77 13.08 -7.05
C ILE A 93 11.06 11.94 -6.07
N ARG A 94 12.30 11.86 -5.56
CA ARG A 94 12.71 10.80 -4.63
C ARG A 94 11.79 10.69 -3.43
N TYR A 95 11.53 11.79 -2.75
CA TYR A 95 10.80 11.74 -1.47
C TYR A 95 9.29 11.92 -1.64
N LEU A 96 8.82 12.82 -2.49
CA LEU A 96 7.39 13.11 -2.59
C LEU A 96 6.62 12.08 -3.42
N TRP A 97 7.31 11.39 -4.33
CA TRP A 97 6.72 10.36 -5.19
C TRP A 97 7.10 8.94 -4.76
N SER A 98 7.60 8.76 -3.53
CA SER A 98 7.90 7.44 -2.99
C SER A 98 6.92 7.00 -1.91
N PHE A 99 6.69 5.69 -1.82
CA PHE A 99 5.81 5.08 -0.83
C PHE A 99 6.34 5.31 0.60
N GLY A 100 5.53 5.93 1.44
CA GLY A 100 5.92 6.30 2.80
C GLY A 100 7.13 7.23 2.86
N ASN A 101 7.40 8.00 1.79
CA ASN A 101 8.51 8.92 1.64
C ASN A 101 9.88 8.25 1.91
N ASN A 102 10.01 6.98 1.46
CA ASN A 102 11.21 6.17 1.73
C ASN A 102 12.33 6.37 0.70
N GLY A 103 12.09 7.10 -0.40
CA GLY A 103 13.02 7.35 -1.47
C GLY A 103 13.40 6.13 -2.33
N LYS A 104 12.74 4.99 -2.15
CA LYS A 104 13.08 3.72 -2.79
C LYS A 104 12.00 3.22 -3.73
N ASP A 105 10.78 3.11 -3.22
CA ASP A 105 9.65 2.49 -3.89
C ASP A 105 8.70 3.55 -4.39
N TYR A 106 8.16 3.37 -5.59
CA TYR A 106 7.20 4.31 -6.16
C TYR A 106 5.92 4.42 -5.32
N LEU A 107 5.32 5.60 -5.30
CA LEU A 107 4.21 5.98 -4.43
C LEU A 107 2.98 5.07 -4.57
N TYR A 108 2.66 4.63 -5.78
CA TYR A 108 1.46 3.85 -6.07
C TYR A 108 1.77 2.42 -6.51
N SER A 109 0.90 1.46 -6.18
CA SER A 109 0.94 0.13 -6.79
C SER A 109 0.55 0.21 -8.28
N ARG A 110 0.89 -0.81 -9.06
CA ARG A 110 0.52 -0.87 -10.49
C ARG A 110 -0.99 -0.84 -10.70
N GLU A 111 -1.72 -1.44 -9.78
CA GLU A 111 -3.19 -1.45 -9.78
C GLU A 111 -3.78 -0.06 -9.54
N VAL A 112 -3.18 0.74 -8.69
CA VAL A 112 -3.74 2.04 -8.25
C VAL A 112 -3.25 3.20 -9.11
N GLU A 113 -2.11 3.06 -9.76
CA GLU A 113 -1.46 4.14 -10.53
C GLU A 113 -2.37 4.74 -11.62
N PRO A 114 -3.07 3.95 -12.49
CA PRO A 114 -3.93 4.54 -13.51
C PRO A 114 -5.07 5.39 -12.93
N TYR A 115 -5.69 4.91 -11.84
CA TYR A 115 -6.72 5.64 -11.13
C TYR A 115 -6.21 6.97 -10.54
N LYS A 116 -5.02 6.94 -9.91
CA LYS A 116 -4.42 8.14 -9.32
C LYS A 116 -3.97 9.13 -10.37
N LYS A 117 -3.50 8.65 -11.53
CA LYS A 117 -3.20 9.50 -12.68
C LYS A 117 -4.45 10.21 -13.18
N ALA A 118 -5.54 9.47 -13.40
CA ALA A 118 -6.80 10.04 -13.85
C ALA A 118 -7.34 11.09 -12.87
N LEU A 119 -7.29 10.81 -11.56
CA LEU A 119 -7.66 11.79 -10.53
C LEU A 119 -6.77 13.03 -10.53
N HIS A 120 -5.47 12.87 -10.74
CA HIS A 120 -4.54 13.99 -10.80
C HIS A 120 -4.88 14.92 -11.99
N TYR A 121 -5.06 14.35 -13.18
CA TYR A 121 -5.41 15.13 -14.38
C TYR A 121 -6.76 15.83 -14.22
N ALA A 122 -7.76 15.14 -13.71
CA ALA A 122 -9.07 15.75 -13.47
C ALA A 122 -9.02 16.88 -12.44
N ARG A 123 -8.25 16.74 -11.36
CA ARG A 123 -8.17 17.75 -10.29
C ARG A 123 -7.30 18.96 -10.67
N VAL A 124 -6.17 18.72 -11.31
CA VAL A 124 -5.17 19.75 -11.58
C VAL A 124 -5.46 20.48 -12.89
N PHE A 125 -5.86 19.74 -13.91
CA PHE A 125 -6.04 20.27 -15.27
C PHE A 125 -7.50 20.33 -15.72
N ASN A 126 -8.46 19.86 -14.90
CA ASN A 126 -9.85 19.65 -15.29
C ASN A 126 -9.99 18.77 -16.54
N ASP A 127 -9.07 17.82 -16.70
CA ASP A 127 -9.00 16.89 -17.83
C ASP A 127 -9.47 15.50 -17.38
N PHE A 128 -10.58 15.05 -17.96
CA PHE A 128 -11.22 13.75 -17.63
C PHE A 128 -10.90 12.67 -18.67
N SER A 129 -10.08 12.94 -19.66
CA SER A 129 -9.77 12.01 -20.76
C SER A 129 -9.25 10.64 -20.32
N GLU A 130 -8.53 10.58 -19.20
CA GLU A 130 -8.06 9.31 -18.64
C GLU A 130 -9.24 8.47 -18.08
N PHE A 131 -10.27 9.09 -17.54
CA PHE A 131 -11.47 8.39 -17.10
C PHE A 131 -12.33 7.93 -18.29
N ASP A 132 -12.42 8.73 -19.34
CA ASP A 132 -13.14 8.37 -20.58
C ASP A 132 -12.54 7.12 -21.23
N LYS A 133 -11.20 6.98 -21.24
CA LYS A 133 -10.50 5.77 -21.71
C LYS A 133 -10.85 4.51 -20.90
N MET A 134 -11.27 4.69 -19.65
CA MET A 134 -11.73 3.61 -18.78
C MET A 134 -13.24 3.37 -18.86
N GLY A 135 -13.96 4.09 -19.72
CA GLY A 135 -15.42 4.03 -19.83
C GLY A 135 -16.15 4.59 -18.59
N ILE A 136 -15.47 5.43 -17.80
CA ILE A 136 -16.05 6.04 -16.60
C ILE A 136 -16.57 7.42 -16.98
N ASP A 137 -17.87 7.50 -17.26
CA ASP A 137 -18.55 8.74 -17.59
C ASP A 137 -18.75 9.62 -16.34
N LEU A 138 -18.22 10.83 -16.39
CA LEU A 138 -18.25 11.83 -15.30
C LEU A 138 -18.82 13.17 -15.79
N LYS A 139 -19.91 13.15 -16.57
CA LYS A 139 -20.52 14.33 -17.22
C LYS A 139 -20.80 15.51 -16.28
N SER A 140 -21.06 15.25 -15.00
CA SER A 140 -21.35 16.27 -13.99
C SER A 140 -20.14 16.62 -13.10
N ALA A 141 -19.00 15.95 -13.28
CA ALA A 141 -17.82 16.16 -12.47
C ALA A 141 -16.95 17.32 -12.99
N THR A 142 -16.38 18.05 -12.07
CA THR A 142 -15.42 19.12 -12.31
C THR A 142 -14.24 18.97 -11.38
N SER A 143 -13.12 19.63 -11.64
CA SER A 143 -11.96 19.66 -10.75
C SER A 143 -12.31 20.05 -9.30
N LYS A 144 -13.38 20.82 -9.10
CA LYS A 144 -13.83 21.31 -7.79
C LYS A 144 -14.65 20.27 -7.00
N ASN A 145 -15.45 19.44 -7.69
CA ASN A 145 -16.37 18.50 -7.04
C ASN A 145 -15.99 17.04 -7.18
N ILE A 146 -14.94 16.70 -7.92
CA ILE A 146 -14.53 15.30 -8.17
C ILE A 146 -14.31 14.50 -6.88
N ILE A 147 -13.91 15.16 -5.79
CA ILE A 147 -13.72 14.50 -4.49
C ILE A 147 -15.06 13.95 -3.94
N GLN A 148 -16.17 14.63 -4.21
CA GLN A 148 -17.50 14.18 -3.77
C GLN A 148 -17.93 12.90 -4.48
N HIS A 149 -17.42 12.68 -5.69
CA HIS A 149 -17.66 11.49 -6.49
C HIS A 149 -16.60 10.38 -6.32
N GLU A 150 -15.60 10.59 -5.45
CA GLU A 150 -14.43 9.67 -5.34
C GLU A 150 -14.82 8.22 -5.06
N LYS A 151 -15.86 7.99 -4.26
CA LYS A 151 -16.34 6.63 -3.93
C LYS A 151 -16.91 5.94 -5.16
N GLU A 152 -17.81 6.59 -5.87
CA GLU A 152 -18.44 6.08 -7.09
C GLU A 152 -17.40 5.83 -8.20
N ILE A 153 -16.51 6.79 -8.40
CA ILE A 153 -15.42 6.69 -9.37
C ILE A 153 -14.53 5.49 -9.06
N LYS A 154 -14.21 5.29 -7.79
CA LYS A 154 -13.37 4.19 -7.35
C LYS A 154 -14.04 2.82 -7.57
N GLU A 155 -15.34 2.72 -7.33
CA GLU A 155 -16.11 1.50 -7.59
C GLU A 155 -16.11 1.16 -9.08
N LYS A 156 -16.43 2.11 -9.96
CA LYS A 156 -16.37 1.95 -11.42
C LYS A 156 -14.97 1.62 -11.94
N TYR A 157 -13.93 2.26 -11.34
CA TYR A 157 -12.55 1.96 -11.69
C TYR A 157 -12.15 0.53 -11.34
N ILE A 158 -12.53 0.05 -10.17
CA ILE A 158 -12.24 -1.32 -9.72
C ILE A 158 -12.90 -2.31 -10.70
N GLU A 159 -14.17 -2.10 -11.06
CA GLU A 159 -14.90 -2.93 -12.00
C GLU A 159 -14.18 -2.97 -13.37
N TRP A 160 -13.84 -1.82 -13.92
CA TRP A 160 -13.08 -1.72 -15.16
C TRP A 160 -11.73 -2.43 -15.08
N TYR A 161 -10.98 -2.23 -14.00
CA TYR A 161 -9.63 -2.79 -13.83
C TYR A 161 -9.66 -4.32 -13.80
N TYR A 162 -10.59 -4.91 -13.04
CA TYR A 162 -10.72 -6.37 -12.99
C TYR A 162 -11.16 -6.93 -14.32
N LYS A 163 -12.14 -6.32 -14.98
CA LYS A 163 -12.66 -6.77 -16.25
C LYS A 163 -11.64 -6.60 -17.38
N GLU A 164 -11.09 -5.41 -17.56
CA GLU A 164 -10.32 -5.07 -18.76
C GLU A 164 -8.82 -5.32 -18.61
N VAL A 165 -8.26 -5.15 -17.43
CA VAL A 165 -6.82 -5.30 -17.20
C VAL A 165 -6.46 -6.72 -16.71
N LEU A 166 -7.15 -7.19 -15.68
CA LEU A 166 -6.89 -8.51 -15.11
C LEU A 166 -7.62 -9.64 -15.84
N LYS A 167 -8.66 -9.31 -16.62
CA LYS A 167 -9.56 -10.30 -17.28
C LYS A 167 -10.19 -11.28 -16.28
N ILE A 168 -10.55 -10.77 -15.09
CA ILE A 168 -11.18 -11.52 -14.01
C ILE A 168 -12.61 -11.02 -13.85
N ASP A 169 -13.56 -11.94 -13.74
CA ASP A 169 -14.93 -11.63 -13.41
C ASP A 169 -15.07 -11.03 -12.00
N ILE A 170 -15.92 -9.99 -11.88
CA ILE A 170 -16.07 -9.23 -10.63
C ILE A 170 -16.75 -10.04 -9.52
N GLU A 171 -17.62 -11.00 -9.88
CA GLU A 171 -18.28 -11.88 -8.91
C GLU A 171 -17.25 -12.81 -8.28
N THR A 172 -16.38 -13.41 -9.11
CA THR A 172 -15.25 -14.25 -8.66
C THR A 172 -14.34 -13.50 -7.72
N GLU A 173 -13.99 -12.25 -8.02
CA GLU A 173 -13.14 -11.43 -7.15
C GLU A 173 -13.87 -11.06 -5.84
N THR A 174 -15.16 -10.78 -5.90
CA THR A 174 -15.96 -10.48 -4.70
C THR A 174 -16.03 -11.67 -3.77
N LEU A 175 -16.25 -12.88 -4.32
CA LEU A 175 -16.21 -14.12 -3.54
C LEU A 175 -14.83 -14.36 -2.91
N ARG A 176 -13.75 -14.13 -3.67
CA ARG A 176 -12.38 -14.22 -3.15
C ARG A 176 -12.11 -13.24 -2.02
N ARG A 177 -12.58 -11.98 -2.14
CA ARG A 177 -12.44 -10.97 -1.08
C ARG A 177 -13.23 -11.31 0.17
N ASN A 178 -14.43 -11.86 0.03
CA ASN A 178 -15.23 -12.31 1.14
C ASN A 178 -14.53 -13.44 1.89
N LEU A 179 -14.00 -14.43 1.16
CA LEU A 179 -13.20 -15.51 1.73
C LEU A 179 -12.02 -14.99 2.54
N LEU A 180 -11.22 -14.06 1.98
CA LEU A 180 -10.10 -13.44 2.70
C LEU A 180 -10.56 -12.66 3.94
N GLY A 181 -11.74 -12.04 3.86
CA GLY A 181 -12.40 -11.38 4.99
C GLY A 181 -12.75 -12.35 6.10
N ASP A 182 -13.29 -13.52 5.77
CA ASP A 182 -13.66 -14.58 6.73
C ASP A 182 -12.43 -15.16 7.41
N ILE A 183 -11.38 -15.44 6.66
CA ILE A 183 -10.09 -15.88 7.23
C ILE A 183 -9.56 -14.83 8.22
N LYS A 184 -9.65 -13.55 7.88
CA LYS A 184 -9.18 -12.47 8.76
C LYS A 184 -10.03 -12.33 10.03
N ARG A 185 -11.35 -12.45 9.92
CA ARG A 185 -12.28 -12.41 11.08
C ARG A 185 -12.04 -13.59 12.03
N ASN A 186 -11.78 -14.77 11.49
CA ASN A 186 -11.56 -15.99 12.25
C ASN A 186 -10.08 -16.28 12.59
N ARG A 187 -9.23 -15.26 12.49
CA ARG A 187 -7.78 -15.36 12.67
C ARG A 187 -7.34 -16.13 13.92
N GLU A 188 -7.90 -15.81 15.08
CA GLU A 188 -7.50 -16.43 16.35
C GLU A 188 -7.89 -17.93 16.38
N VAL A 189 -9.07 -18.25 15.90
CA VAL A 189 -9.56 -19.65 15.87
C VAL A 189 -8.70 -20.46 14.90
N LEU A 190 -8.46 -19.95 13.69
CA LEU A 190 -7.63 -20.62 12.68
C LEU A 190 -6.18 -20.78 13.13
N ARG A 191 -5.62 -19.76 13.76
CA ARG A 191 -4.26 -19.83 14.31
C ARG A 191 -4.16 -20.89 15.42
N ASN A 192 -5.12 -20.91 16.33
CA ASN A 192 -5.14 -21.90 17.41
C ASN A 192 -5.31 -23.33 16.88
N TYR A 193 -6.13 -23.51 15.84
CA TYR A 193 -6.27 -24.80 15.16
C TYR A 193 -4.93 -25.28 14.57
N LEU A 194 -4.19 -24.41 13.86
CA LEU A 194 -2.87 -24.75 13.34
C LEU A 194 -1.87 -25.05 14.46
N LEU A 195 -1.89 -24.28 15.55
CA LEU A 195 -1.02 -24.51 16.72
C LEU A 195 -1.33 -25.84 17.43
N ASP A 196 -2.60 -26.21 17.51
CA ASP A 196 -3.00 -27.50 18.10
C ASP A 196 -2.52 -28.66 17.23
N GLY A 197 -2.65 -28.56 15.91
CA GLY A 197 -2.10 -29.53 14.97
C GLY A 197 -0.57 -29.67 15.08
N LEU A 198 0.14 -28.56 15.26
CA LEU A 198 1.59 -28.55 15.49
C LEU A 198 1.96 -29.27 16.80
N LYS A 199 1.23 -28.96 17.89
CA LYS A 199 1.43 -29.62 19.22
C LYS A 199 1.15 -31.10 19.18
N LYS A 200 0.03 -31.50 18.57
CA LYS A 200 -0.36 -32.93 18.44
C LYS A 200 0.66 -33.72 17.62
N ALA A 201 1.26 -33.10 16.61
CA ALA A 201 2.34 -33.72 15.85
C ALA A 201 3.70 -33.72 16.58
N ASN A 202 3.78 -33.09 17.77
CA ASN A 202 5.03 -32.89 18.52
C ASN A 202 6.13 -32.23 17.68
N LYS A 203 5.76 -31.20 16.92
CA LYS A 203 6.67 -30.45 16.02
C LYS A 203 6.91 -29.04 16.51
N ARG A 204 8.05 -28.46 16.11
CA ARG A 204 8.38 -27.06 16.33
C ARG A 204 8.27 -26.26 15.01
N PRO A 205 8.01 -24.95 15.06
CA PRO A 205 7.93 -24.13 13.83
C PRO A 205 9.15 -24.23 12.91
N CYS A 206 10.36 -24.36 13.47
CA CYS A 206 11.58 -24.51 12.66
C CYS A 206 11.65 -25.82 11.85
N GLU A 207 10.97 -26.86 12.32
CA GLU A 207 10.85 -28.14 11.59
C GLU A 207 9.85 -28.01 10.44
N VAL A 208 8.82 -27.17 10.60
CA VAL A 208 7.89 -26.83 9.53
C VAL A 208 8.61 -26.06 8.43
N ASP A 209 9.44 -25.06 8.77
CA ASP A 209 10.25 -24.33 7.80
C ASP A 209 11.16 -25.29 7.01
N LYS A 210 11.83 -26.22 7.71
CA LYS A 210 12.68 -27.22 7.07
C LYS A 210 11.89 -28.13 6.13
N TYR A 211 10.71 -28.56 6.52
CA TYR A 211 9.83 -29.42 5.72
C TYR A 211 9.31 -28.71 4.45
N LEU A 212 8.91 -27.44 4.60
CA LEU A 212 8.42 -26.63 3.49
C LEU A 212 9.52 -26.05 2.60
N GLY A 213 10.80 -26.17 3.00
CA GLY A 213 11.92 -25.56 2.30
C GLY A 213 11.91 -24.02 2.41
N THR A 214 11.41 -23.49 3.53
CA THR A 214 11.29 -22.04 3.80
C THR A 214 12.22 -21.59 4.93
N ASN A 215 12.44 -20.28 5.04
CA ASN A 215 13.20 -19.69 6.13
C ASN A 215 12.35 -18.64 6.85
N GLY A 216 11.85 -19.01 8.04
CA GLY A 216 11.07 -18.12 8.90
C GLY A 216 9.60 -17.93 8.51
N MET A 217 9.07 -18.65 7.51
CA MET A 217 7.64 -18.59 7.13
C MET A 217 6.73 -19.21 8.19
N ALA A 218 7.18 -20.24 8.90
CA ALA A 218 6.40 -20.88 9.95
C ALA A 218 5.94 -19.90 11.04
N ARG A 219 6.74 -18.89 11.37
CA ARG A 219 6.34 -17.84 12.33
C ARG A 219 5.10 -17.08 11.90
N HIS A 220 4.85 -16.95 10.60
CA HIS A 220 3.66 -16.27 10.07
C HIS A 220 2.41 -17.16 10.13
N TYR A 221 2.53 -18.48 10.13
CA TYR A 221 1.41 -19.41 10.30
C TYR A 221 1.02 -19.59 11.79
N PHE A 222 2.00 -19.60 12.69
CA PHE A 222 1.80 -19.93 14.10
C PHE A 222 1.92 -18.73 15.06
N GLY A 223 2.61 -17.67 14.65
CA GLY A 223 2.85 -16.48 15.47
C GLY A 223 1.65 -15.53 15.55
N LYS A 224 1.70 -14.58 16.50
CA LYS A 224 0.66 -13.56 16.65
C LYS A 224 0.86 -12.36 15.72
N SER A 225 2.11 -11.97 15.45
CA SER A 225 2.44 -10.85 14.59
C SER A 225 2.50 -11.28 13.12
N GLN A 226 2.04 -10.42 12.21
CA GLN A 226 2.05 -10.68 10.76
C GLN A 226 1.50 -12.05 10.36
N TRP A 227 0.47 -12.52 11.08
CA TRP A 227 -0.13 -13.81 10.82
C TRP A 227 -0.80 -13.87 9.46
N ILE A 228 -0.58 -14.96 8.75
CA ILE A 228 -1.25 -15.32 7.50
C ILE A 228 -1.77 -16.75 7.60
N PHE A 229 -2.90 -17.04 6.96
CA PHE A 229 -3.35 -18.41 6.80
C PHE A 229 -2.62 -19.05 5.62
N PRO A 230 -2.17 -20.32 5.70
CA PRO A 230 -1.49 -21.00 4.60
C PRO A 230 -2.35 -21.04 3.34
N THR A 231 -1.71 -20.93 2.18
CA THR A 231 -2.38 -21.19 0.89
C THR A 231 -2.83 -22.67 0.84
N ARG A 232 -3.78 -22.98 -0.05
CA ARG A 232 -4.28 -24.36 -0.22
C ARG A 232 -3.14 -25.37 -0.42
N GLU A 233 -2.16 -25.03 -1.23
CA GLU A 233 -1.02 -25.91 -1.52
C GLU A 233 -0.13 -26.13 -0.29
N VAL A 234 0.17 -25.05 0.43
CA VAL A 234 0.95 -25.12 1.67
C VAL A 234 0.18 -25.86 2.75
N TYR A 235 -1.12 -25.62 2.88
CA TYR A 235 -1.96 -26.30 3.87
C TYR A 235 -2.01 -27.82 3.61
N LYS A 236 -2.14 -28.26 2.36
CA LYS A 236 -2.06 -29.69 2.02
C LYS A 236 -0.74 -30.33 2.47
N LYS A 237 0.39 -29.66 2.20
CA LYS A 237 1.70 -30.12 2.71
C LYS A 237 1.74 -30.16 4.25
N LEU A 238 1.13 -29.17 4.91
CA LEU A 238 1.04 -29.15 6.36
C LEU A 238 0.16 -30.27 6.92
N GLN A 239 -0.91 -30.68 6.22
CA GLN A 239 -1.73 -31.84 6.61
C GLN A 239 -0.93 -33.14 6.65
N ASP A 240 0.03 -33.32 5.74
CA ASP A 240 0.90 -34.49 5.71
C ASP A 240 1.94 -34.50 6.84
N PHE A 241 2.27 -33.33 7.38
CA PHE A 241 3.33 -33.13 8.37
C PHE A 241 2.83 -32.88 9.80
N LEU A 242 1.62 -32.35 9.91
CA LEU A 242 0.95 -31.99 11.17
C LEU A 242 -0.34 -32.78 11.34
N VAL A 243 -0.92 -32.72 12.54
CA VAL A 243 -2.25 -33.32 12.79
C VAL A 243 -3.32 -32.29 12.52
N LEU A 244 -3.71 -32.13 11.24
CA LEU A 244 -4.76 -31.23 10.78
C LEU A 244 -5.89 -32.04 10.13
N PRO A 245 -6.89 -32.50 10.92
CA PRO A 245 -7.90 -33.45 10.44
C PRO A 245 -8.89 -32.83 9.44
N THR A 246 -9.09 -31.52 9.48
CA THR A 246 -10.06 -30.83 8.62
C THR A 246 -9.45 -30.47 7.28
N PRO A 247 -10.01 -30.89 6.14
CA PRO A 247 -9.58 -30.45 4.82
C PRO A 247 -9.62 -28.91 4.69
N PHE A 248 -8.75 -28.35 3.84
CA PHE A 248 -8.70 -26.90 3.62
C PHE A 248 -10.08 -26.34 3.23
N ASP A 249 -10.76 -27.03 2.33
CA ASP A 249 -12.02 -26.60 1.73
C ASP A 249 -13.21 -26.68 2.69
N GLU A 250 -13.10 -27.43 3.80
CA GLU A 250 -14.14 -27.55 4.82
C GLU A 250 -13.96 -26.58 5.99
N ILE A 251 -12.84 -25.84 6.04
CA ILE A 251 -12.61 -24.88 7.10
C ILE A 251 -13.58 -23.71 6.95
N TYR A 252 -14.52 -23.58 7.89
CA TYR A 252 -15.52 -22.49 7.97
C TYR A 252 -16.41 -22.33 6.73
N GLY A 253 -16.79 -23.40 6.07
CA GLY A 253 -17.67 -23.33 4.89
C GLY A 253 -16.99 -22.85 3.63
N LEU A 254 -15.65 -22.85 3.60
CA LEU A 254 -14.87 -22.51 2.41
C LEU A 254 -15.20 -23.41 1.21
N GLN A 255 -15.67 -24.62 1.44
CA GLN A 255 -16.03 -25.55 0.37
C GLN A 255 -17.15 -25.00 -0.51
N GLU A 256 -18.23 -24.49 0.08
CA GLU A 256 -19.35 -23.88 -0.67
C GLU A 256 -18.89 -22.71 -1.55
N LEU A 257 -17.98 -21.90 -1.02
CA LEU A 257 -17.42 -20.77 -1.73
C LEU A 257 -16.51 -21.19 -2.91
N LEU A 258 -15.70 -22.24 -2.69
CA LEU A 258 -14.79 -22.79 -3.71
C LEU A 258 -15.57 -23.52 -4.82
N GLU A 259 -16.65 -24.20 -4.49
CA GLU A 259 -17.55 -24.83 -5.46
C GLU A 259 -18.22 -23.77 -6.35
N ARG A 260 -18.66 -22.65 -5.77
CA ARG A 260 -19.17 -21.49 -6.52
C ARG A 260 -18.11 -20.90 -7.45
N LEU A 261 -16.89 -20.71 -6.97
CA LEU A 261 -15.77 -20.23 -7.78
C LEU A 261 -15.43 -21.16 -8.94
N GLN A 262 -15.45 -22.46 -8.73
CA GLN A 262 -15.21 -23.47 -9.77
C GLN A 262 -16.33 -23.50 -10.80
N SER A 263 -17.59 -23.37 -10.38
CA SER A 263 -18.74 -23.31 -11.28
C SER A 263 -18.74 -22.05 -12.15
N LEU A 264 -18.35 -20.90 -11.61
CA LEU A 264 -18.17 -19.66 -12.36
C LEU A 264 -17.05 -19.76 -13.39
N GLN A 265 -15.92 -20.36 -13.04
CA GLN A 265 -14.80 -20.59 -13.97
C GLN A 265 -15.19 -21.55 -15.12
N SER A 266 -15.99 -22.58 -14.85
CA SER A 266 -16.48 -23.51 -15.88
C SER A 266 -17.50 -22.86 -16.81
N LEU A 267 -18.35 -21.96 -16.31
CA LEU A 267 -19.28 -21.17 -17.12
C LEU A 267 -18.54 -20.19 -18.03
N GLN A 268 -17.48 -19.53 -17.56
CA GLN A 268 -16.65 -18.64 -18.37
C GLN A 268 -15.91 -19.38 -19.48
N SER A 269 -15.39 -20.58 -19.22
CA SER A 269 -14.75 -21.41 -20.23
C SER A 269 -15.74 -21.89 -21.30
N LEU A 270 -17.00 -22.17 -20.94
CA LEU A 270 -18.07 -22.49 -21.89
C LEU A 270 -18.47 -21.30 -22.75
N GLN A 271 -18.58 -20.10 -22.16
CA GLN A 271 -18.89 -18.88 -22.91
C GLN A 271 -17.77 -18.50 -23.89
N SER A 272 -16.50 -18.66 -23.49
CA SER A 272 -15.36 -18.42 -24.39
C SER A 272 -15.28 -19.42 -25.53
N LEU A 273 -15.69 -20.67 -25.32
CA LEU A 273 -15.79 -21.68 -26.38
C LEU A 273 -16.96 -21.40 -27.36
N GLN A 274 -18.09 -20.90 -26.86
CA GLN A 274 -19.22 -20.50 -27.71
C GLN A 274 -18.92 -19.25 -28.54
N SER A 275 -18.15 -18.30 -28.03
CA SER A 275 -17.71 -17.11 -28.78
C SER A 275 -16.62 -17.40 -29.83
N LEU A 276 -15.97 -18.55 -29.77
CA LEU A 276 -15.02 -19.03 -30.80
C LEU A 276 -15.68 -19.87 -31.89
N GLN A 277 -16.97 -20.26 -31.71
CA GLN A 277 -17.74 -21.02 -32.70
C GLN A 277 -18.77 -20.16 -33.45
N SER A 278 -18.93 -18.88 -33.10
CA SER A 278 -19.72 -17.87 -33.79
C SER A 278 -18.81 -16.92 -34.60
#